data_bf4dd0243ce2d682edf05eaf7dbb466b
#
_entry.id   bf4dd0243ce2d682edf05eaf7dbb466b
#
_cell.length_a   1.000
_cell.length_b   1.000
_cell.length_c   1.000
_cell.angle_alpha   90.00
_cell.angle_beta   90.00
_cell.angle_gamma   90.00
#
_symmetry.space_group_name_H-M   'P 1'
#
loop_
_entity.id
_entity.type
_entity.pdbx_description
1 polymer ?
#
loop_
_entity_poly.entity_id
_entity_poly.type
_entity_poly.pdbx_seq_one_letter_code
_entity_poly.pdbx_strand_id
1 'polypeptide(L)'
;MAGFLIAIISGALMSLQGAFNTNVTKASSVWVTAMFVQLTALATCAIMWVIDGRPDIIKLFKVDKKITLLGGVIGAFITFTVIKSISGLGIAKAEVTIVVAQIIVSYLLGLFGLFGSEKTTFSWIKLMSLLITVAGVCMFYFLGN
;
A
#
# COMPACT_ATOMS: atom_id res chain seq x y z
N MET A 1 -19.72 -6.36 -5.87
CA MET A 1 -19.91 -4.92 -5.53
C MET A 1 -19.23 -4.54 -4.21
N ALA A 2 -19.36 -5.32 -3.14
CA ALA A 2 -18.73 -4.99 -1.85
C ALA A 2 -17.20 -4.78 -1.93
N GLY A 3 -16.46 -5.66 -2.59
CA GLY A 3 -14.99 -5.52 -2.74
C GLY A 3 -14.55 -4.25 -3.46
N PHE A 4 -15.33 -3.78 -4.42
CA PHE A 4 -15.05 -2.53 -5.13
C PHE A 4 -15.19 -1.30 -4.21
N LEU A 5 -16.26 -1.25 -3.40
CA LEU A 5 -16.44 -0.18 -2.42
C LEU A 5 -15.35 -0.17 -1.35
N ILE A 6 -14.98 -1.36 -0.86
CA ILE A 6 -13.88 -1.52 0.10
C ILE A 6 -12.56 -1.02 -0.50
N ALA A 7 -12.28 -1.30 -1.78
CA ALA A 7 -11.08 -0.82 -2.45
C ALA A 7 -11.04 0.72 -2.53
N ILE A 8 -12.17 1.38 -2.83
CA ILE A 8 -12.26 2.85 -2.83
C ILE A 8 -11.95 3.41 -1.43
N ILE A 9 -12.56 2.83 -0.39
CA ILE A 9 -12.33 3.25 0.99
C ILE A 9 -10.85 3.05 1.37
N SER A 10 -10.25 1.91 0.99
CA SER A 10 -8.83 1.64 1.25
C SER A 10 -7.92 2.69 0.61
N GLY A 11 -8.18 3.06 -0.65
CA GLY A 11 -7.41 4.11 -1.33
C GLY A 11 -7.52 5.47 -0.62
N ALA A 12 -8.74 5.86 -0.22
CA ALA A 12 -8.96 7.10 0.53
C ALA A 12 -8.23 7.09 1.88
N LEU A 13 -8.29 5.98 2.61
CA LEU A 13 -7.59 5.83 3.90
C LEU A 13 -6.06 5.87 3.73
N MET A 14 -5.52 5.29 2.66
CA MET A 14 -4.08 5.35 2.37
C MET A 14 -3.61 6.79 2.14
N SER A 15 -4.35 7.57 1.37
CA SER A 15 -4.02 8.99 1.13
C SER A 15 -4.10 9.83 2.40
N LEU A 16 -5.14 9.63 3.23
CA LEU A 16 -5.26 10.28 4.54
C LEU A 16 -4.10 9.91 5.47
N GLN A 17 -3.75 8.62 5.55
CA GLN A 17 -2.63 8.14 6.34
C GLN A 17 -1.32 8.77 5.87
N GLY A 18 -1.07 8.83 4.57
CA GLY A 18 0.11 9.47 3.99
C GLY A 18 0.23 10.93 4.37
N ALA A 19 -0.88 11.68 4.29
CA ALA A 19 -0.95 13.09 4.68
C ALA A 19 -0.67 13.29 6.17
N PHE A 20 -1.31 12.50 7.04
CA PHE A 20 -1.14 12.58 8.49
C PHE A 20 0.29 12.25 8.89
N ASN A 21 0.84 11.15 8.38
CA ASN A 21 2.20 10.72 8.69
C ASN A 21 3.24 11.77 8.25
N THR A 22 3.06 12.35 7.07
CA THR A 22 3.93 13.42 6.57
C THR A 22 3.85 14.65 7.47
N ASN A 23 2.68 15.00 7.96
CA ASN A 23 2.51 16.13 8.87
C ASN A 23 3.17 15.89 10.23
N VAL A 24 2.96 14.71 10.82
CA VAL A 24 3.60 14.32 12.10
C VAL A 24 5.13 14.31 11.99
N THR A 25 5.67 13.92 10.84
CA THR A 25 7.12 13.90 10.59
C THR A 25 7.76 15.30 10.69
N LYS A 26 7.02 16.39 10.47
CA LYS A 26 7.52 17.75 10.65
C LYS A 26 7.91 18.07 12.09
N ALA A 27 7.27 17.41 13.06
CA ALA A 27 7.56 17.59 14.48
C ALA A 27 8.69 16.66 14.99
N SER A 28 9.13 15.68 14.18
CA SER A 28 10.09 14.68 14.59
C SER A 28 10.91 14.17 13.39
N SER A 29 11.11 12.85 13.30
CA SER A 29 11.80 12.20 12.19
C SER A 29 10.92 11.18 11.49
N VAL A 30 11.27 10.81 10.26
CA VAL A 30 10.51 9.82 9.49
C VAL A 30 10.45 8.48 10.23
N TRP A 31 11.55 8.05 10.84
CA TRP A 31 11.60 6.77 11.56
C TRP A 31 10.81 6.79 12.87
N VAL A 32 10.81 7.91 13.61
CA VAL A 32 9.97 8.06 14.80
C VAL A 32 8.50 8.03 14.43
N THR A 33 8.12 8.72 13.35
CA THR A 33 6.74 8.68 12.83
C THR A 33 6.38 7.25 12.40
N ALA A 34 7.22 6.57 11.63
CA ALA A 34 6.96 5.20 11.20
C ALA A 34 6.79 4.23 12.38
N MET A 35 7.65 4.34 13.41
CA MET A 35 7.55 3.56 14.64
C MET A 35 6.20 3.80 15.35
N PHE A 36 5.80 5.05 15.52
CA PHE A 36 4.54 5.41 16.17
C PHE A 36 3.32 4.89 15.38
N VAL A 37 3.36 5.01 14.06
CA VAL A 37 2.30 4.50 13.17
C VAL A 37 2.16 2.98 13.31
N GLN A 38 3.26 2.24 13.32
CA GLN A 38 3.22 0.79 13.48
C GLN A 38 2.77 0.38 14.88
N LEU A 39 3.13 1.13 15.91
CA LEU A 39 2.67 0.89 17.28
C LEU A 39 1.15 1.09 17.41
N THR A 40 0.62 2.18 16.88
CA THR A 40 -0.83 2.46 16.89
C THR A 40 -1.60 1.46 16.05
N ALA A 41 -1.04 1.04 14.90
CA ALA A 41 -1.61 -0.02 14.08
C ALA A 41 -1.65 -1.35 14.83
N LEU A 42 -0.56 -1.72 15.52
CA LEU A 42 -0.52 -2.93 16.35
C LEU A 42 -1.58 -2.90 17.46
N ALA A 43 -1.70 -1.78 18.16
CA ALA A 43 -2.71 -1.62 19.22
C ALA A 43 -4.14 -1.78 18.66
N THR A 44 -4.42 -1.15 17.51
CA THR A 44 -5.72 -1.28 16.83
C THR A 44 -5.99 -2.73 16.42
N CYS A 45 -5.01 -3.40 15.80
CA CYS A 45 -5.15 -4.80 15.41
C CYS A 45 -5.33 -5.73 16.61
N ALA A 46 -4.66 -5.45 17.74
CA ALA A 46 -4.84 -6.23 18.98
C ALA A 46 -6.26 -6.10 19.55
N ILE A 47 -6.83 -4.90 19.53
CA ILE A 47 -8.23 -4.67 19.92
C ILE A 47 -9.17 -5.46 19.01
N MET A 48 -8.97 -5.36 17.68
CA MET A 48 -9.80 -6.07 16.72
C MET A 48 -9.66 -7.59 16.85
N TRP A 49 -8.46 -8.10 17.12
CA TRP A 49 -8.24 -9.52 17.39
C TRP A 49 -9.03 -10.02 18.62
N VAL A 50 -9.11 -9.18 19.67
CA VAL A 50 -9.94 -9.52 20.85
C VAL A 50 -11.43 -9.57 20.49
N ILE A 51 -11.90 -8.60 19.68
CA ILE A 51 -13.31 -8.52 19.22
C ILE A 51 -13.65 -9.71 18.31
N ASP A 52 -12.71 -10.15 17.48
CA ASP A 52 -12.88 -11.29 16.55
C ASP A 52 -12.81 -12.67 17.24
N GLY A 53 -12.84 -12.70 18.58
CA GLY A 53 -12.90 -13.95 19.36
C GLY A 53 -11.53 -14.61 19.62
N ARG A 54 -10.43 -13.89 19.49
CA ARG A 54 -9.05 -14.32 19.81
C ARG A 54 -8.61 -15.57 19.07
N PRO A 55 -8.67 -15.62 17.73
CA PRO A 55 -8.17 -16.77 16.97
C PRO A 55 -6.70 -17.06 17.30
N ASP A 56 -6.32 -18.33 17.20
CA ASP A 56 -5.00 -18.82 17.61
C ASP A 56 -3.87 -18.19 16.79
N ILE A 57 -3.05 -17.37 17.44
CA ILE A 57 -1.90 -16.67 16.85
C ILE A 57 -0.80 -17.66 16.40
N ILE A 58 -0.69 -18.83 17.04
CA ILE A 58 0.35 -19.81 16.70
C ILE A 58 0.16 -20.35 15.26
N LYS A 59 -1.07 -20.37 14.78
CA LYS A 59 -1.37 -20.75 13.39
C LYS A 59 -0.67 -19.88 12.37
N LEU A 60 -0.36 -18.62 12.70
CA LEU A 60 0.40 -17.71 11.83
C LEU A 60 1.78 -18.29 11.45
N PHE A 61 2.45 -18.97 12.37
CA PHE A 61 3.78 -19.57 12.12
C PHE A 61 3.73 -20.89 11.35
N LYS A 62 2.53 -21.40 11.04
CA LYS A 62 2.33 -22.65 10.26
C LYS A 62 2.18 -22.39 8.75
N VAL A 63 2.35 -21.14 8.29
CA VAL A 63 2.31 -20.84 6.84
C VAL A 63 3.48 -21.51 6.12
N ASP A 64 3.24 -22.07 4.92
CA ASP A 64 4.24 -22.78 4.14
C ASP A 64 5.42 -21.88 3.75
N LYS A 65 5.14 -20.67 3.30
CA LYS A 65 6.16 -19.71 2.86
C LYS A 65 6.40 -18.64 3.95
N LYS A 66 7.33 -18.90 4.86
CA LYS A 66 7.65 -18.01 5.98
C LYS A 66 8.08 -16.60 5.57
N ILE A 67 8.59 -16.41 4.35
CA ILE A 67 8.93 -15.09 3.81
C ILE A 67 7.71 -14.15 3.74
N THR A 68 6.51 -14.69 3.64
CA THR A 68 5.28 -13.88 3.64
C THR A 68 4.99 -13.21 4.99
N LEU A 69 5.62 -13.66 6.07
CA LEU A 69 5.55 -13.02 7.38
C LEU A 69 6.29 -11.67 7.45
N LEU A 70 7.11 -11.36 6.45
CA LEU A 70 7.83 -10.08 6.38
C LEU A 70 6.93 -8.89 6.00
N GLY A 71 5.64 -9.11 5.83
CA GLY A 71 4.67 -8.04 5.50
C GLY A 71 4.75 -6.83 6.42
N GLY A 72 4.98 -7.03 7.73
CA GLY A 72 5.17 -5.94 8.69
C GLY A 72 6.44 -5.13 8.44
N VAL A 73 7.54 -5.79 8.08
CA VAL A 73 8.81 -5.13 7.71
C VAL A 73 8.61 -4.30 6.44
N ILE A 74 7.96 -4.88 5.43
CA ILE A 74 7.61 -4.16 4.20
C ILE A 74 6.72 -2.95 4.53
N GLY A 75 5.74 -3.11 5.42
CA GLY A 75 4.86 -2.02 5.87
C GLY A 75 5.62 -0.84 6.48
N ALA A 76 6.68 -1.09 7.27
CA ALA A 76 7.53 -0.04 7.81
C ALA A 76 8.26 0.74 6.69
N PHE A 77 8.81 0.03 5.69
CA PHE A 77 9.45 0.66 4.54
C PHE A 77 8.45 1.39 3.63
N ILE A 78 7.22 0.86 3.47
CA ILE A 78 6.14 1.57 2.76
C ILE A 78 5.87 2.90 3.46
N THR A 79 5.65 2.90 4.78
CA THR A 79 5.42 4.13 5.54
C THR A 79 6.55 5.14 5.35
N PHE A 80 7.81 4.70 5.45
CA PHE A 80 8.98 5.53 5.22
C PHE A 80 9.01 6.13 3.82
N THR A 81 8.84 5.31 2.78
CA THR A 81 8.92 5.76 1.38
C THR A 81 7.75 6.67 0.98
N VAL A 82 6.54 6.40 1.45
CA VAL A 82 5.36 7.26 1.24
C VAL A 82 5.58 8.64 1.85
N ILE A 83 6.03 8.73 3.11
CA ILE A 83 6.33 10.02 3.76
C ILE A 83 7.40 10.78 2.96
N LYS A 84 8.47 10.12 2.54
CA LYS A 84 9.54 10.76 1.75
C LYS A 84 9.04 11.24 0.39
N SER A 85 8.21 10.45 -0.29
CA SER A 85 7.61 10.84 -1.57
C SER A 85 6.71 12.06 -1.43
N ILE A 86 5.80 12.06 -0.45
CA ILE A 86 4.89 13.18 -0.21
C ILE A 86 5.67 14.44 0.20
N SER A 87 6.71 14.29 1.03
CA SER A 87 7.56 15.42 1.43
C SER A 87 8.34 16.04 0.27
N GLY A 88 8.72 15.24 -0.73
CA GLY A 88 9.50 15.70 -1.88
C GLY A 88 8.66 16.18 -3.07
N LEU A 89 7.53 15.55 -3.34
CA LEU A 89 6.72 15.76 -4.54
C LEU A 89 5.40 16.49 -4.27
N GLY A 90 5.00 16.59 -3.02
CA GLY A 90 3.63 16.93 -2.63
C GLY A 90 2.69 15.73 -2.74
N ILE A 91 1.56 15.80 -2.03
CA ILE A 91 0.66 14.66 -1.85
C ILE A 91 0.09 14.16 -3.19
N ALA A 92 -0.40 15.06 -4.05
CA ALA A 92 -1.06 14.66 -5.28
C ALA A 92 -0.11 13.92 -6.25
N LYS A 93 1.09 14.47 -6.48
CA LYS A 93 2.10 13.87 -7.37
C LYS A 93 2.65 12.55 -6.81
N ALA A 94 2.87 12.48 -5.49
CA ALA A 94 3.35 11.28 -4.82
C ALA A 94 2.33 10.13 -4.94
N GLU A 95 1.08 10.38 -4.57
CA GLU A 95 0.01 9.36 -4.57
C GLU A 95 -0.25 8.80 -5.97
N VAL A 96 -0.32 9.67 -6.98
CA VAL A 96 -0.53 9.23 -8.36
C VAL A 96 0.63 8.35 -8.84
N THR A 97 1.88 8.71 -8.51
CA THR A 97 3.06 7.90 -8.85
C THR A 97 3.06 6.54 -8.13
N ILE A 98 2.71 6.54 -6.85
CA ILE A 98 2.60 5.31 -6.03
C ILE A 98 1.55 4.36 -6.63
N VAL A 99 0.38 4.87 -6.99
CA VAL A 99 -0.70 4.06 -7.58
C VAL A 99 -0.27 3.40 -8.88
N VAL A 100 0.44 4.12 -9.76
CA VAL A 100 0.97 3.52 -11.00
C VAL A 100 1.94 2.39 -10.70
N ALA A 101 2.88 2.60 -9.78
CA ALA A 101 3.82 1.55 -9.38
C ALA A 101 3.09 0.32 -8.81
N GLN A 102 2.06 0.54 -7.99
CA GLN A 102 1.22 -0.53 -7.44
C GLN A 102 0.51 -1.33 -8.54
N ILE A 103 -0.08 -0.66 -9.54
CA ILE A 103 -0.78 -1.34 -10.65
C ILE A 103 0.20 -2.20 -11.46
N ILE A 104 1.39 -1.66 -11.78
CA ILE A 104 2.42 -2.39 -12.53
C ILE A 104 2.86 -3.65 -11.76
N VAL A 105 3.23 -3.48 -10.48
CA VAL A 105 3.69 -4.60 -9.65
C VAL A 105 2.58 -5.63 -9.45
N SER A 106 1.35 -5.20 -9.19
CA SER A 106 0.21 -6.11 -9.03
C SER A 106 -0.08 -6.91 -10.30
N TYR A 107 0.04 -6.29 -11.47
CA TYR A 107 -0.13 -6.98 -12.75
C TYR A 107 0.96 -8.03 -12.96
N LEU A 108 2.22 -7.70 -12.67
CA LEU A 108 3.34 -8.65 -12.76
C LEU A 108 3.17 -9.81 -11.78
N LEU A 109 2.81 -9.54 -10.52
CA LEU A 109 2.53 -10.58 -9.53
C LEU A 109 1.44 -11.54 -10.00
N GLY A 110 0.35 -11.00 -10.57
CA GLY A 110 -0.73 -11.80 -11.15
C GLY A 110 -0.28 -12.62 -12.37
N LEU A 111 0.50 -12.06 -13.29
CA LEU A 111 1.01 -12.78 -14.47
C LEU A 111 1.85 -14.01 -14.08
N PHE A 112 2.71 -13.84 -13.09
CA PHE A 112 3.61 -14.91 -12.64
C PHE A 112 3.00 -15.79 -11.55
N GLY A 113 1.84 -15.45 -10.98
CA GLY A 113 1.23 -16.17 -9.86
C GLY A 113 2.11 -16.21 -8.61
N LEU A 114 2.84 -15.11 -8.31
CA LEU A 114 3.80 -15.05 -7.23
C LEU A 114 3.09 -14.90 -5.87
N PHE A 115 3.73 -15.41 -4.82
CA PHE A 115 3.29 -15.30 -3.42
C PHE A 115 1.85 -15.78 -3.14
N GLY A 116 1.31 -16.70 -3.94
CA GLY A 116 -0.05 -17.21 -3.78
C GLY A 116 -1.13 -16.36 -4.46
N SER A 117 -0.76 -15.39 -5.28
CA SER A 117 -1.71 -14.65 -6.11
C SER A 117 -2.30 -15.57 -7.18
N GLU A 118 -3.59 -15.39 -7.49
CA GLU A 118 -4.21 -16.10 -8.61
C GLU A 118 -3.52 -15.74 -9.91
N LYS A 119 -3.11 -16.76 -10.68
CA LYS A 119 -2.43 -16.56 -11.96
C LYS A 119 -3.41 -15.98 -12.97
N THR A 120 -3.11 -14.82 -13.48
CA THR A 120 -3.89 -14.17 -14.56
C THR A 120 -3.22 -14.42 -15.91
N THR A 121 -4.03 -14.62 -16.96
CA THR A 121 -3.53 -14.68 -18.32
C THR A 121 -3.10 -13.31 -18.82
N PHE A 122 -2.05 -13.30 -19.66
CA PHE A 122 -1.66 -12.08 -20.35
C PHE A 122 -2.81 -11.57 -21.21
N SER A 123 -3.05 -10.28 -21.19
CA SER A 123 -4.08 -9.64 -21.99
C SER A 123 -3.55 -8.31 -22.56
N TRP A 124 -3.64 -8.18 -23.86
CA TRP A 124 -3.30 -6.93 -24.57
C TRP A 124 -4.16 -5.76 -24.08
N ILE A 125 -5.43 -6.01 -23.76
CA ILE A 125 -6.35 -4.99 -23.23
C ILE A 125 -5.82 -4.45 -21.88
N LYS A 126 -5.40 -5.35 -20.97
CA LYS A 126 -4.83 -4.96 -19.68
C LYS A 126 -3.54 -4.17 -19.84
N LEU A 127 -2.66 -4.60 -20.76
CA LEU A 127 -1.42 -3.87 -21.05
C LEU A 127 -1.70 -2.47 -21.60
N MET A 128 -2.62 -2.35 -22.57
CA MET A 128 -3.00 -1.05 -23.11
C MET A 128 -3.65 -0.14 -22.06
N SER A 129 -4.52 -0.69 -21.21
CA SER A 129 -5.11 0.05 -20.09
C SER A 129 -4.04 0.57 -19.12
N LEU A 130 -3.01 -0.24 -18.83
CA LEU A 130 -1.88 0.16 -18.01
C LEU A 130 -1.10 1.32 -18.67
N LEU A 131 -0.81 1.23 -19.96
CA LEU A 131 -0.11 2.28 -20.70
C LEU A 131 -0.91 3.60 -20.72
N ILE A 132 -2.24 3.53 -20.90
CA ILE A 132 -3.11 4.70 -20.81
C ILE A 132 -3.08 5.30 -19.41
N THR A 133 -3.08 4.49 -18.38
CA THR A 133 -2.97 4.96 -16.98
C THR A 133 -1.64 5.68 -16.76
N VAL A 134 -0.53 5.10 -17.20
CA VAL A 134 0.80 5.74 -17.13
C VAL A 134 0.82 7.06 -17.90
N ALA A 135 0.27 7.09 -19.11
CA ALA A 135 0.19 8.31 -19.90
C ALA A 135 -0.64 9.40 -19.20
N GLY A 136 -1.79 9.04 -18.60
CA GLY A 136 -2.61 9.96 -17.80
C GLY A 136 -1.85 10.54 -16.61
N VAL A 137 -1.04 9.73 -15.94
CA VAL A 137 -0.18 10.19 -14.85
C VAL A 137 0.92 11.11 -15.34
N CYS A 138 1.55 10.80 -16.47
CA CYS A 138 2.54 11.70 -17.08
C CYS A 138 1.89 13.06 -17.44
N MET A 139 0.69 13.05 -17.99
CA MET A 139 -0.06 14.28 -18.26
C MET A 139 -0.34 15.07 -16.97
N PHE A 140 -0.82 14.40 -15.92
CA PHE A 140 -1.05 15.03 -14.62
C PHE A 140 0.23 15.64 -14.04
N TYR A 141 1.37 14.98 -14.23
CA TYR A 141 2.65 15.42 -13.67
C TYR A 141 3.24 16.60 -14.42
N PHE A 142 3.21 16.57 -15.76
CA PHE A 142 3.90 17.53 -16.61
C PHE A 142 3.00 18.64 -17.18
N LEU A 143 1.70 18.37 -17.35
CA LEU A 143 0.76 19.31 -17.97
C LEU A 143 -0.26 19.89 -16.97
N GLY A 144 -0.30 19.38 -15.76
CA GLY A 144 -1.25 19.80 -14.70
C GLY A 144 -0.76 20.95 -13.82
N ASN A 145 0.16 21.78 -14.31
CA ASN A 145 0.62 23.01 -13.60
C ASN A 145 -0.06 24.23 -14.17
#